data_2f1d1e0ed1366640f251687ed70c618a
#
_entry.id   2f1d1e0ed1366640f251687ed70c618a
#
_cell.length_a   1.000
_cell.length_b   1.000
_cell.length_c   1.000
_cell.angle_alpha   90.00
_cell.angle_beta   90.00
_cell.angle_gamma   90.00
#
_symmetry.space_group_name_H-M   'P 1'
#
loop_
_entity.id
_entity.type
_entity.pdbx_description
1 polymer ?
#
loop_
_entity_poly.entity_id
_entity_poly.type
_entity_poly.pdbx_seq_one_letter_code
_entity_poly.pdbx_strand_id
1 'polypeptide(L)'
;MKLAVIVPVYKVEPYLRQCIESILSQSYQDLKVILVDDGSPDNCGAICDEYAARDPRVLALHKPNGGLSSARNFALPYIEDCPLVTFVDSDDWLEPEVYEQAIRHLIQHPEVAIVGYGHNKIYENGMAPCLMPEMTLSREEALESYLSANRLALEATVWSRIYRYEAIRGLTFREGSKWEDNVYSLEAFYQSQRDFYALPIAGYNYRLQRPGAITAVQVPDKSDLFADIEESIARHSGDDAFLALANTMAIQCLWRHFRMLCRVPGAYEQEAQRYWPWLDCARQRPYLAHLFSPAKRLKFRLFLSIPKTFFAVRRAFYSLKRQH
;
A
#
# COMPACT_ATOMS: atom_id res chain seq x y z
N MET A 1 -7.09 -23.90 4.52
CA MET A 1 -6.62 -22.82 5.46
C MET A 1 -7.57 -21.65 5.29
N LYS A 2 -8.35 -21.31 6.32
CA LYS A 2 -9.32 -20.22 6.23
C LYS A 2 -8.66 -18.89 5.87
N LEU A 3 -9.18 -18.19 4.86
CA LEU A 3 -8.74 -16.85 4.44
C LEU A 3 -9.73 -15.81 4.94
N ALA A 4 -9.27 -14.87 5.77
CA ALA A 4 -10.02 -13.67 6.08
C ALA A 4 -9.85 -12.64 4.95
N VAL A 5 -10.95 -12.12 4.44
CA VAL A 5 -11.00 -11.06 3.42
C VAL A 5 -11.62 -9.83 4.06
N ILE A 6 -10.83 -8.80 4.31
CA ILE A 6 -11.28 -7.54 4.93
C ILE A 6 -11.62 -6.54 3.83
N VAL A 7 -12.87 -6.07 3.83
CA VAL A 7 -13.40 -5.13 2.84
C VAL A 7 -13.93 -3.88 3.55
N PRO A 8 -13.17 -2.78 3.58
CA PRO A 8 -13.66 -1.49 4.08
C PRO A 8 -14.65 -0.88 3.08
N VAL A 9 -15.79 -0.42 3.57
CA VAL A 9 -16.90 0.05 2.73
C VAL A 9 -17.28 1.47 3.13
N TYR A 10 -17.22 2.43 2.17
CA TYR A 10 -17.70 3.79 2.37
C TYR A 10 -18.02 4.49 1.04
N LYS A 11 -19.30 4.83 0.81
CA LYS A 11 -19.76 5.56 -0.39
C LYS A 11 -19.37 4.88 -1.72
N VAL A 12 -19.61 3.60 -1.83
CA VAL A 12 -19.25 2.78 -3.00
C VAL A 12 -20.42 1.95 -3.54
N GLU A 13 -21.63 2.33 -3.26
CA GLU A 13 -22.86 1.61 -3.65
C GLU A 13 -22.85 1.07 -5.10
N PRO A 14 -22.40 1.83 -6.13
CA PRO A 14 -22.42 1.34 -7.51
C PRO A 14 -21.44 0.19 -7.78
N TYR A 15 -20.45 -0.02 -6.90
CA TYR A 15 -19.34 -0.97 -7.11
C TYR A 15 -19.38 -2.14 -6.15
N LEU A 16 -19.97 -1.96 -4.97
CA LEU A 16 -19.89 -2.87 -3.84
C LEU A 16 -20.35 -4.30 -4.17
N ARG A 17 -21.45 -4.44 -4.92
CA ARG A 17 -21.96 -5.77 -5.32
C ARG A 17 -20.96 -6.53 -6.19
N GLN A 18 -20.35 -5.87 -7.18
CA GLN A 18 -19.31 -6.48 -8.02
C GLN A 18 -18.11 -6.94 -7.19
N CYS A 19 -17.67 -6.12 -6.24
CA CYS A 19 -16.59 -6.46 -5.32
C CYS A 19 -16.93 -7.73 -4.53
N ILE A 20 -18.05 -7.74 -3.81
CA ILE A 20 -18.47 -8.89 -2.97
C ILE A 20 -18.65 -10.15 -3.81
N GLU A 21 -19.31 -10.07 -4.94
CA GLU A 21 -19.54 -11.23 -5.82
C GLU A 21 -18.23 -11.80 -6.37
N SER A 22 -17.25 -10.95 -6.70
CA SER A 22 -15.93 -11.41 -7.15
C SER A 22 -15.17 -12.18 -6.08
N ILE A 23 -15.38 -11.84 -4.79
CA ILE A 23 -14.80 -12.54 -3.65
C ILE A 23 -15.53 -13.86 -3.41
N LEU A 24 -16.86 -13.86 -3.38
CA LEU A 24 -17.67 -15.04 -3.09
C LEU A 24 -17.63 -16.11 -4.19
N SER A 25 -17.37 -15.69 -5.45
CA SER A 25 -17.24 -16.56 -6.60
C SER A 25 -15.83 -17.12 -6.83
N GLN A 26 -14.85 -16.79 -5.99
CA GLN A 26 -13.53 -17.40 -6.07
C GLN A 26 -13.61 -18.93 -6.00
N SER A 27 -12.72 -19.62 -6.73
CA SER A 27 -12.63 -21.09 -6.66
C SER A 27 -12.29 -21.60 -5.27
N TYR A 28 -11.53 -20.83 -4.48
CA TYR A 28 -11.23 -21.12 -3.08
C TYR A 28 -12.41 -20.74 -2.19
N GLN A 29 -13.02 -21.70 -1.48
CA GLN A 29 -14.27 -21.51 -0.75
C GLN A 29 -14.15 -21.34 0.76
N ASP A 30 -13.00 -21.70 1.39
CA ASP A 30 -12.79 -21.57 2.85
C ASP A 30 -12.47 -20.10 3.21
N LEU A 31 -13.48 -19.25 3.07
CA LEU A 31 -13.41 -17.79 3.25
C LEU A 31 -14.15 -17.32 4.50
N LYS A 32 -13.68 -16.23 5.08
CA LYS A 32 -14.39 -15.38 6.04
C LYS A 32 -14.32 -13.95 5.52
N VAL A 33 -15.40 -13.47 4.93
CA VAL A 33 -15.49 -12.13 4.33
C VAL A 33 -16.05 -11.16 5.35
N ILE A 34 -15.28 -10.13 5.68
CA ILE A 34 -15.65 -9.12 6.69
C ILE A 34 -15.86 -7.80 5.97
N LEU A 35 -17.13 -7.44 5.80
CA LEU A 35 -17.56 -6.16 5.25
C LEU A 35 -17.66 -5.15 6.38
N VAL A 36 -16.87 -4.09 6.36
CA VAL A 36 -16.89 -3.05 7.39
C VAL A 36 -17.49 -1.79 6.79
N ASP A 37 -18.77 -1.57 7.02
CA ASP A 37 -19.44 -0.31 6.67
C ASP A 37 -18.99 0.79 7.64
N ASP A 38 -18.22 1.73 7.13
CA ASP A 38 -17.65 2.87 7.86
C ASP A 38 -18.63 4.06 7.89
N GLY A 39 -19.90 3.78 8.24
CA GLY A 39 -20.95 4.77 8.35
C GLY A 39 -21.32 5.40 7.00
N SER A 40 -21.52 4.59 5.98
CA SER A 40 -21.90 5.05 4.64
C SER A 40 -23.27 5.72 4.65
N PRO A 41 -23.42 6.90 4.01
CA PRO A 41 -24.72 7.59 3.93
C PRO A 41 -25.62 7.10 2.77
N ASP A 42 -25.07 6.22 1.89
CA ASP A 42 -25.76 5.55 0.79
C ASP A 42 -26.26 4.15 1.20
N ASN A 43 -26.67 3.31 0.24
CA ASN A 43 -27.21 2.00 0.55
C ASN A 43 -26.14 0.93 0.86
N CYS A 44 -24.86 1.29 1.01
CA CYS A 44 -23.80 0.34 1.30
C CYS A 44 -24.07 -0.54 2.51
N GLY A 45 -24.54 0.06 3.63
CA GLY A 45 -24.85 -0.69 4.84
C GLY A 45 -25.92 -1.77 4.60
N ALA A 46 -27.01 -1.42 3.91
CA ALA A 46 -28.08 -2.37 3.56
C ALA A 46 -27.58 -3.49 2.61
N ILE A 47 -26.66 -3.17 1.71
CA ILE A 47 -26.01 -4.18 0.82
C ILE A 47 -25.17 -5.14 1.66
N CYS A 48 -24.39 -4.64 2.62
CA CYS A 48 -23.60 -5.49 3.52
C CYS A 48 -24.49 -6.47 4.29
N ASP A 49 -25.60 -5.99 4.86
CA ASP A 49 -26.57 -6.82 5.59
C ASP A 49 -27.24 -7.87 4.68
N GLU A 50 -27.60 -7.48 3.46
CA GLU A 50 -28.16 -8.42 2.47
C GLU A 50 -27.22 -9.59 2.21
N TYR A 51 -25.92 -9.33 1.97
CA TYR A 51 -24.96 -10.41 1.72
C TYR A 51 -24.68 -11.25 2.97
N ALA A 52 -24.62 -10.66 4.16
CA ALA A 52 -24.48 -11.38 5.41
C ALA A 52 -25.67 -12.30 5.71
N ALA A 53 -26.87 -11.91 5.32
CA ALA A 53 -28.06 -12.75 5.47
C ALA A 53 -28.12 -13.91 4.45
N ARG A 54 -27.47 -13.76 3.30
CA ARG A 54 -27.51 -14.73 2.18
C ARG A 54 -26.36 -15.75 2.19
N ASP A 55 -25.19 -15.38 2.71
CA ASP A 55 -23.99 -16.21 2.65
C ASP A 55 -23.33 -16.29 4.04
N PRO A 56 -23.25 -17.48 4.65
CA PRO A 56 -22.71 -17.65 6.00
C PRO A 56 -21.20 -17.35 6.11
N ARG A 57 -20.50 -17.16 5.01
CA ARG A 57 -19.11 -16.73 4.97
C ARG A 57 -18.95 -15.23 5.21
N VAL A 58 -20.04 -14.44 5.08
CA VAL A 58 -20.03 -12.98 5.18
C VAL A 58 -20.41 -12.53 6.57
N LEU A 59 -19.58 -11.65 7.14
CA LEU A 59 -19.86 -10.90 8.37
C LEU A 59 -19.94 -9.42 8.02
N ALA A 60 -21.10 -8.79 8.25
CA ALA A 60 -21.27 -7.35 8.15
C ALA A 60 -21.02 -6.68 9.50
N LEU A 61 -20.18 -5.67 9.52
CA LEU A 61 -19.89 -4.84 10.68
C LEU A 61 -20.18 -3.38 10.34
N HIS A 62 -20.80 -2.64 11.27
CA HIS A 62 -21.11 -1.23 11.11
C HIS A 62 -20.42 -0.40 12.17
N LYS A 63 -19.87 0.75 11.80
CA LYS A 63 -19.26 1.70 12.73
C LYS A 63 -19.49 3.14 12.29
N PRO A 64 -19.41 4.12 13.20
CA PRO A 64 -19.32 5.53 12.81
C PRO A 64 -18.11 5.77 11.89
N ASN A 65 -18.25 6.68 10.91
CA ASN A 65 -17.16 6.97 9.96
C ASN A 65 -15.88 7.39 10.69
N GLY A 66 -14.80 6.68 10.40
CA GLY A 66 -13.46 6.91 10.93
C GLY A 66 -12.37 6.84 9.84
N GLY A 67 -12.77 6.56 8.59
CA GLY A 67 -11.87 6.44 7.44
C GLY A 67 -11.32 5.03 7.22
N LEU A 68 -10.64 4.87 6.09
CA LEU A 68 -10.16 3.59 5.55
C LEU A 68 -9.36 2.77 6.57
N SER A 69 -8.35 3.38 7.20
CA SER A 69 -7.52 2.73 8.23
C SER A 69 -8.34 2.25 9.41
N SER A 70 -9.27 3.08 9.89
CA SER A 70 -10.15 2.77 11.01
C SER A 70 -11.07 1.58 10.68
N ALA A 71 -11.60 1.52 9.46
CA ALA A 71 -12.41 0.39 9.00
C ALA A 71 -11.60 -0.91 8.92
N ARG A 72 -10.39 -0.88 8.36
CA ARG A 72 -9.50 -2.05 8.32
C ARG A 72 -9.11 -2.51 9.72
N ASN A 73 -8.75 -1.59 10.62
CA ASN A 73 -8.41 -1.91 12.01
C ASN A 73 -9.59 -2.52 12.78
N PHE A 74 -10.80 -2.04 12.53
CA PHE A 74 -12.02 -2.53 13.18
C PHE A 74 -12.30 -4.01 12.89
N ALA A 75 -11.82 -4.51 11.74
CA ALA A 75 -11.94 -5.92 11.36
C ALA A 75 -10.90 -6.84 12.06
N LEU A 76 -9.75 -6.32 12.52
CA LEU A 76 -8.64 -7.14 13.00
C LEU A 76 -8.99 -8.09 14.16
N PRO A 77 -9.82 -7.73 15.14
CA PRO A 77 -10.23 -8.68 16.19
C PRO A 77 -11.05 -9.87 15.68
N TYR A 78 -11.62 -9.77 14.50
CA TYR A 78 -12.47 -10.81 13.94
C TYR A 78 -11.74 -11.82 13.06
N ILE A 79 -10.43 -11.69 12.89
CA ILE A 79 -9.63 -12.57 12.01
C ILE A 79 -8.66 -13.50 12.76
N GLU A 80 -8.65 -13.49 14.08
CA GLU A 80 -7.67 -14.26 14.89
C GLU A 80 -7.76 -15.78 14.67
N ASP A 81 -8.93 -16.28 14.24
CA ASP A 81 -9.15 -17.67 13.89
C ASP A 81 -8.74 -18.02 12.44
N CYS A 82 -8.27 -17.05 11.68
CA CYS A 82 -7.91 -17.21 10.27
C CYS A 82 -6.39 -17.18 10.09
N PRO A 83 -5.79 -18.28 9.61
CA PRO A 83 -4.34 -18.32 9.38
C PRO A 83 -3.87 -17.45 8.21
N LEU A 84 -4.78 -17.07 7.32
CA LEU A 84 -4.50 -16.22 6.16
C LEU A 84 -5.39 -14.98 6.15
N VAL A 85 -4.84 -13.87 5.67
CA VAL A 85 -5.54 -12.56 5.60
C VAL A 85 -5.23 -11.86 4.29
N THR A 86 -6.24 -11.19 3.74
CA THR A 86 -6.10 -10.26 2.61
C THR A 86 -7.02 -9.06 2.80
N PHE A 87 -6.74 -7.98 2.06
CA PHE A 87 -7.56 -6.78 2.02
C PHE A 87 -8.06 -6.58 0.59
N VAL A 88 -9.28 -6.08 0.43
CA VAL A 88 -9.86 -5.74 -0.88
C VAL A 88 -10.57 -4.41 -0.76
N ASP A 89 -10.23 -3.46 -1.61
CA ASP A 89 -10.94 -2.18 -1.65
C ASP A 89 -12.30 -2.34 -2.33
N SER A 90 -13.33 -1.79 -1.74
CA SER A 90 -14.74 -2.08 -2.07
C SER A 90 -15.23 -1.53 -3.42
N ASP A 91 -14.40 -0.74 -4.11
CA ASP A 91 -14.65 -0.24 -5.47
C ASP A 91 -13.94 -1.07 -6.57
N ASP A 92 -13.18 -2.08 -6.16
CA ASP A 92 -12.39 -2.97 -7.01
C ASP A 92 -12.99 -4.39 -7.07
N TRP A 93 -12.38 -5.29 -7.86
CA TRP A 93 -12.81 -6.70 -7.93
C TRP A 93 -11.65 -7.63 -8.28
N LEU A 94 -11.83 -8.91 -8.01
CA LEU A 94 -10.83 -9.94 -8.21
C LEU A 94 -11.06 -10.74 -9.50
N GLU A 95 -9.96 -11.20 -10.09
CA GLU A 95 -10.02 -12.25 -11.11
C GLU A 95 -10.34 -13.61 -10.46
N PRO A 96 -11.02 -14.50 -11.17
CA PRO A 96 -11.25 -15.87 -10.71
C PRO A 96 -9.93 -16.59 -10.36
N GLU A 97 -9.97 -17.54 -9.41
CA GLU A 97 -8.86 -18.43 -9.04
C GLU A 97 -7.63 -17.78 -8.38
N VAL A 98 -7.55 -16.47 -8.21
CA VAL A 98 -6.38 -15.82 -7.63
C VAL A 98 -6.10 -16.33 -6.21
N TYR A 99 -7.13 -16.53 -5.41
CA TYR A 99 -6.97 -17.04 -4.05
C TYR A 99 -6.53 -18.50 -4.04
N GLU A 100 -7.07 -19.33 -4.92
CA GLU A 100 -6.66 -20.73 -4.99
C GLU A 100 -5.19 -20.88 -5.38
N GLN A 101 -4.73 -20.14 -6.39
CA GLN A 101 -3.33 -20.19 -6.83
C GLN A 101 -2.38 -19.69 -5.73
N ALA A 102 -2.69 -18.56 -5.09
CA ALA A 102 -1.86 -18.00 -4.04
C ALA A 102 -1.83 -18.88 -2.77
N ILE A 103 -2.98 -19.42 -2.35
CA ILE A 103 -3.07 -20.27 -1.15
C ILE A 103 -2.42 -21.63 -1.41
N ARG A 104 -2.55 -22.19 -2.62
CA ARG A 104 -1.85 -23.42 -3.00
C ARG A 104 -0.34 -23.26 -2.83
N HIS A 105 0.21 -22.11 -3.26
CA HIS A 105 1.63 -21.82 -3.08
C HIS A 105 1.98 -21.74 -1.59
N LEU A 106 1.20 -21.00 -0.79
CA LEU A 106 1.43 -20.91 0.67
C LEU A 106 1.37 -22.29 1.39
N ILE A 107 0.51 -23.21 0.93
CA ILE A 107 0.43 -24.56 1.51
C ILE A 107 1.69 -25.36 1.16
N GLN A 108 2.16 -25.28 -0.08
CA GLN A 108 3.33 -26.01 -0.55
C GLN A 108 4.66 -25.45 -0.05
N HIS A 109 4.69 -24.17 0.33
CA HIS A 109 5.87 -23.41 0.73
C HIS A 109 5.70 -22.77 2.11
N PRO A 110 5.92 -23.55 3.20
CA PRO A 110 5.77 -23.02 4.56
C PRO A 110 6.75 -21.89 4.89
N GLU A 111 7.87 -21.79 4.17
CA GLU A 111 8.87 -20.73 4.28
C GLU A 111 8.36 -19.37 3.76
N VAL A 112 7.29 -19.35 2.94
CA VAL A 112 6.69 -18.11 2.42
C VAL A 112 5.63 -17.59 3.39
N ALA A 113 5.72 -16.32 3.78
CA ALA A 113 4.73 -15.64 4.62
C ALA A 113 3.76 -14.76 3.84
N ILE A 114 4.20 -14.22 2.71
CA ILE A 114 3.42 -13.26 1.92
C ILE A 114 3.47 -13.69 0.45
N VAL A 115 2.31 -13.84 -0.16
CA VAL A 115 2.19 -13.99 -1.62
C VAL A 115 1.59 -12.71 -2.17
N GLY A 116 2.32 -12.07 -3.09
CA GLY A 116 1.82 -10.94 -3.86
C GLY A 116 1.48 -11.34 -5.29
N TYR A 117 0.56 -10.63 -5.90
CA TYR A 117 0.17 -10.81 -7.30
C TYR A 117 -0.01 -9.47 -7.99
N GLY A 118 0.07 -9.47 -9.32
CA GLY A 118 -0.14 -8.29 -10.14
C GLY A 118 -1.61 -7.87 -10.21
N HIS A 119 -1.84 -6.74 -10.86
CA HIS A 119 -3.17 -6.16 -11.02
C HIS A 119 -3.38 -5.61 -12.43
N ASN A 120 -4.63 -5.44 -12.79
CA ASN A 120 -5.08 -4.72 -13.97
C ASN A 120 -5.46 -3.28 -13.57
N LYS A 121 -4.92 -2.29 -14.23
CA LYS A 121 -5.40 -0.91 -14.14
C LYS A 121 -6.59 -0.74 -15.08
N ILE A 122 -7.76 -0.46 -14.52
CA ILE A 122 -9.01 -0.34 -15.26
C ILE A 122 -9.31 1.13 -15.50
N TYR A 123 -9.36 1.51 -16.76
CA TYR A 123 -9.74 2.84 -17.26
C TYR A 123 -11.11 2.78 -17.92
N GLU A 124 -11.74 3.92 -18.17
CA GLU A 124 -13.00 3.99 -18.92
C GLU A 124 -12.92 3.33 -20.30
N ASN A 125 -11.78 3.44 -20.96
CA ASN A 125 -11.57 2.99 -22.34
C ASN A 125 -10.56 1.83 -22.47
N GLY A 126 -10.37 1.02 -21.44
CA GLY A 126 -9.48 -0.13 -21.54
C GLY A 126 -8.85 -0.58 -20.23
N MET A 127 -7.95 -1.53 -20.35
CA MET A 127 -7.25 -2.17 -19.24
C MET A 127 -5.76 -2.25 -19.54
N ALA A 128 -4.93 -2.05 -18.52
CA ALA A 128 -3.48 -2.20 -18.59
C ALA A 128 -2.98 -3.13 -17.47
N PRO A 129 -2.44 -4.31 -17.79
CA PRO A 129 -1.92 -5.22 -16.77
C PRO A 129 -0.60 -4.71 -16.19
N CYS A 130 -0.45 -4.87 -14.88
CA CYS A 130 0.77 -4.66 -14.12
C CYS A 130 1.17 -6.01 -13.51
N LEU A 131 1.99 -6.77 -14.23
CA LEU A 131 2.44 -8.08 -13.79
C LEU A 131 3.71 -7.98 -12.97
N MET A 132 3.84 -8.86 -11.99
CA MET A 132 5.11 -9.15 -11.33
C MET A 132 5.75 -10.37 -12.03
N PRO A 133 7.08 -10.41 -12.21
CA PRO A 133 7.74 -11.65 -12.63
C PRO A 133 7.61 -12.69 -11.50
N GLU A 134 7.53 -13.96 -11.86
CA GLU A 134 7.58 -15.04 -10.90
C GLU A 134 8.94 -15.04 -10.16
N MET A 135 8.90 -14.94 -8.85
CA MET A 135 10.10 -14.94 -8.00
C MET A 135 9.78 -15.26 -6.55
N THR A 136 10.71 -15.94 -5.89
CA THR A 136 10.76 -16.01 -4.43
C THR A 136 11.86 -15.06 -3.95
N LEU A 137 11.55 -14.22 -2.99
CA LEU A 137 12.49 -13.28 -2.37
C LEU A 137 12.60 -13.62 -0.89
N SER A 138 13.83 -13.72 -0.37
CA SER A 138 14.03 -13.71 1.07
C SER A 138 13.44 -12.45 1.68
N ARG A 139 13.24 -12.43 3.00
CA ARG A 139 12.78 -11.24 3.72
C ARG A 139 13.63 -10.00 3.37
N GLU A 140 14.95 -10.15 3.38
CA GLU A 140 15.90 -9.07 3.08
C GLU A 140 15.75 -8.59 1.65
N GLU A 141 15.68 -9.50 0.67
CA GLU A 141 15.47 -9.15 -0.73
C GLU A 141 14.11 -8.48 -0.98
N ALA A 142 13.06 -8.91 -0.28
CA ALA A 142 11.73 -8.28 -0.35
C ALA A 142 11.77 -6.84 0.19
N LEU A 143 12.42 -6.60 1.33
CA LEU A 143 12.63 -5.27 1.89
C LEU A 143 13.46 -4.39 0.96
N GLU A 144 14.56 -4.92 0.41
CA GLU A 144 15.39 -4.22 -0.56
C GLU A 144 14.63 -3.89 -1.85
N SER A 145 13.86 -4.84 -2.38
CA SER A 145 13.02 -4.64 -3.57
C SER A 145 11.98 -3.56 -3.32
N TYR A 146 11.32 -3.60 -2.17
CA TYR A 146 10.34 -2.59 -1.75
C TYR A 146 10.95 -1.19 -1.67
N LEU A 147 12.17 -1.07 -1.15
CA LEU A 147 12.87 0.20 -0.98
C LEU A 147 13.68 0.65 -2.20
N SER A 148 14.09 -0.22 -3.12
CA SER A 148 15.03 0.13 -4.20
C SER A 148 14.42 0.99 -5.30
N ALA A 149 13.10 1.04 -5.42
CA ALA A 149 12.38 1.70 -6.52
C ALA A 149 12.77 1.19 -7.92
N ASN A 150 13.28 -0.02 -8.01
CA ASN A 150 13.45 -0.73 -9.28
C ASN A 150 12.08 -1.13 -9.85
N ARG A 151 12.00 -1.46 -11.14
CA ARG A 151 10.74 -1.89 -11.79
C ARG A 151 10.16 -3.20 -11.25
N LEU A 152 10.94 -3.93 -10.46
CA LEU A 152 10.53 -5.09 -9.67
C LEU A 152 10.04 -4.66 -8.27
N ALA A 153 10.01 -3.34 -7.99
CA ALA A 153 9.63 -2.84 -6.68
C ALA A 153 8.22 -3.31 -6.33
N LEU A 154 8.16 -4.00 -5.21
CA LEU A 154 6.89 -4.34 -4.60
C LEU A 154 6.13 -3.04 -4.33
N GLU A 155 4.95 -2.89 -4.90
CA GLU A 155 4.14 -1.70 -4.69
C GLU A 155 3.69 -1.62 -3.23
N ALA A 156 3.45 -0.41 -2.75
CA ALA A 156 2.93 -0.17 -1.41
C ALA A 156 1.41 -0.39 -1.38
N THR A 157 0.98 -1.59 -1.75
CA THR A 157 -0.42 -1.96 -1.79
C THR A 157 -0.67 -3.13 -0.86
N VAL A 158 -1.68 -3.07 -0.04
CA VAL A 158 -2.04 -4.20 0.83
C VAL A 158 -3.05 -5.14 0.15
N TRP A 159 -3.79 -4.65 -0.83
CA TRP A 159 -4.88 -5.35 -1.50
C TRP A 159 -4.43 -6.40 -2.53
N SER A 160 -3.21 -6.35 -3.03
CA SER A 160 -2.67 -7.36 -3.98
C SER A 160 -1.81 -8.41 -3.29
N ARG A 161 -2.14 -8.78 -2.05
CA ARG A 161 -1.37 -9.74 -1.25
C ARG A 161 -2.24 -10.61 -0.38
N ILE A 162 -1.78 -11.85 -0.17
CA ILE A 162 -2.26 -12.72 0.90
C ILE A 162 -1.13 -12.87 1.92
N TYR A 163 -1.45 -12.64 3.18
CA TYR A 163 -0.53 -12.70 4.30
C TYR A 163 -0.84 -13.94 5.16
N ARG A 164 0.19 -14.64 5.65
CA ARG A 164 -0.01 -15.41 6.87
C ARG A 164 -0.32 -14.45 8.00
N TYR A 165 -1.30 -14.75 8.83
CA TYR A 165 -1.71 -13.87 9.93
C TYR A 165 -0.55 -13.51 10.88
N GLU A 166 0.39 -14.43 11.11
CA GLU A 166 1.58 -14.19 11.92
C GLU A 166 2.47 -13.07 11.40
N ALA A 167 2.51 -12.85 10.08
CA ALA A 167 3.29 -11.78 9.45
C ALA A 167 2.70 -10.38 9.69
N ILE A 168 1.45 -10.30 10.09
CA ILE A 168 0.75 -9.02 10.32
C ILE A 168 0.14 -8.91 11.71
N ARG A 169 0.36 -9.92 12.57
CA ARG A 169 -0.19 -9.94 13.93
C ARG A 169 0.29 -8.72 14.72
N GLY A 170 -0.65 -7.97 15.27
CA GLY A 170 -0.36 -6.77 16.05
C GLY A 170 -0.09 -5.51 15.22
N LEU A 171 0.02 -5.61 13.90
CA LEU A 171 0.09 -4.43 13.04
C LEU A 171 -1.27 -3.77 12.91
N THR A 172 -1.27 -2.44 12.88
CA THR A 172 -2.45 -1.61 12.65
C THR A 172 -2.14 -0.54 11.62
N PHE A 173 -3.16 -0.14 10.87
CA PHE A 173 -3.08 1.02 9.98
C PHE A 173 -3.19 2.30 10.82
N ARG A 174 -2.39 3.31 10.50
CA ARG A 174 -2.54 4.62 11.15
C ARG A 174 -3.83 5.29 10.70
N GLU A 175 -4.70 5.59 11.65
CA GLU A 175 -5.96 6.27 11.39
C GLU A 175 -5.73 7.72 10.93
N GLY A 176 -6.57 8.19 10.02
CA GLY A 176 -6.45 9.52 9.42
C GLY A 176 -5.38 9.66 8.33
N SER A 177 -4.52 8.65 8.10
CA SER A 177 -3.55 8.66 7.00
C SER A 177 -4.20 8.31 5.67
N LYS A 178 -3.70 8.94 4.60
CA LYS A 178 -4.05 8.61 3.20
C LYS A 178 -2.97 7.75 2.51
N TRP A 179 -1.90 7.43 3.21
CA TRP A 179 -0.73 6.71 2.69
C TRP A 179 -0.35 5.54 3.59
N GLU A 180 -1.32 5.04 4.34
CA GLU A 180 -1.21 4.03 5.38
C GLU A 180 -0.56 2.72 4.88
N ASP A 181 -0.83 2.35 3.63
CA ASP A 181 -0.32 1.14 2.99
C ASP A 181 1.22 1.09 2.93
N ASN A 182 1.87 2.27 2.85
CA ASN A 182 3.32 2.33 2.70
C ASN A 182 4.04 1.82 3.95
N VAL A 183 3.65 2.32 5.11
CA VAL A 183 4.28 1.92 6.38
C VAL A 183 3.82 0.52 6.77
N TYR A 184 2.53 0.23 6.63
CA TYR A 184 2.00 -1.10 6.90
C TYR A 184 2.73 -2.19 6.10
N SER A 185 2.97 -1.96 4.81
CA SER A 185 3.72 -2.91 3.97
C SER A 185 5.17 -3.07 4.43
N LEU A 186 5.85 -1.98 4.80
CA LEU A 186 7.21 -2.04 5.34
C LEU A 186 7.27 -2.88 6.62
N GLU A 187 6.37 -2.61 7.56
CA GLU A 187 6.29 -3.34 8.83
C GLU A 187 5.92 -4.81 8.63
N ALA A 188 4.99 -5.12 7.72
CA ALA A 188 4.63 -6.50 7.38
C ALA A 188 5.80 -7.29 6.80
N PHE A 189 6.58 -6.73 5.87
CA PHE A 189 7.81 -7.35 5.38
C PHE A 189 8.86 -7.48 6.47
N TYR A 190 9.03 -6.46 7.30
CA TYR A 190 10.02 -6.47 8.38
C TYR A 190 9.70 -7.53 9.45
N GLN A 191 8.43 -7.64 9.83
CA GLN A 191 7.97 -8.57 10.88
C GLN A 191 7.89 -10.01 10.40
N SER A 192 7.65 -10.27 9.10
CA SER A 192 7.29 -11.58 8.55
C SER A 192 8.30 -12.70 8.87
N GLN A 193 9.58 -12.38 9.03
CA GLN A 193 10.69 -13.33 9.27
C GLN A 193 10.77 -14.51 8.28
N ARG A 194 10.03 -14.43 7.15
CA ARG A 194 9.90 -15.45 6.10
C ARG A 194 9.88 -14.80 4.72
N ASP A 195 9.92 -15.64 3.71
CA ASP A 195 10.02 -15.23 2.32
C ASP A 195 8.73 -14.60 1.77
N PHE A 196 8.90 -13.84 0.70
CA PHE A 196 7.85 -13.33 -0.15
C PHE A 196 7.86 -14.08 -1.49
N TYR A 197 6.68 -14.41 -2.01
CA TYR A 197 6.53 -14.95 -3.36
C TYR A 197 5.71 -14.00 -4.24
N ALA A 198 6.18 -13.75 -5.46
CA ALA A 198 5.44 -13.04 -6.48
C ALA A 198 4.79 -14.02 -7.46
N LEU A 199 3.45 -14.07 -7.46
CA LEU A 199 2.66 -14.86 -8.38
C LEU A 199 2.52 -14.09 -9.72
N PRO A 200 2.88 -14.68 -10.89
CA PRO A 200 2.94 -13.96 -12.16
C PRO A 200 1.56 -13.82 -12.86
N ILE A 201 0.54 -13.41 -12.11
CA ILE A 201 -0.81 -13.17 -12.62
C ILE A 201 -1.30 -11.77 -12.25
N ALA A 202 -2.20 -11.19 -13.05
CA ALA A 202 -2.94 -9.98 -12.71
C ALA A 202 -4.24 -10.39 -12.02
N GLY A 203 -4.18 -10.65 -10.72
CA GLY A 203 -5.30 -11.22 -9.95
C GLY A 203 -6.30 -10.18 -9.40
N TYR A 204 -6.00 -8.91 -9.53
CA TYR A 204 -6.79 -7.80 -8.97
C TYR A 204 -7.13 -6.78 -10.04
N ASN A 205 -8.34 -6.24 -10.05
CA ASN A 205 -8.78 -5.21 -10.97
C ASN A 205 -8.95 -3.89 -10.25
N TYR A 206 -7.95 -3.00 -10.40
CA TYR A 206 -7.89 -1.69 -9.77
C TYR A 206 -8.58 -0.63 -10.63
N ARG A 207 -9.69 -0.10 -10.13
CA ARG A 207 -10.50 0.92 -10.82
C ARG A 207 -9.88 2.30 -10.66
N LEU A 208 -9.49 2.90 -11.77
CA LEU A 208 -8.97 4.26 -11.83
C LEU A 208 -10.05 5.27 -12.22
N GLN A 209 -9.81 6.54 -11.86
CA GLN A 209 -10.61 7.69 -12.33
C GLN A 209 -12.10 7.67 -11.92
N ARG A 210 -12.45 6.96 -10.85
CA ARG A 210 -13.81 7.10 -10.31
C ARG A 210 -14.03 8.45 -9.63
N PRO A 211 -15.24 9.02 -9.66
CA PRO A 211 -15.60 10.19 -8.86
C PRO A 211 -15.34 9.95 -7.37
N GLY A 212 -14.64 10.88 -6.71
CA GLY A 212 -14.32 10.77 -5.26
C GLY A 212 -13.11 9.89 -4.91
N ALA A 213 -12.33 9.40 -5.87
CA ALA A 213 -11.09 8.68 -5.60
C ALA A 213 -10.06 9.58 -4.89
N ILE A 214 -9.42 9.04 -3.83
CA ILE A 214 -8.38 9.74 -3.05
C ILE A 214 -7.19 10.15 -3.93
N THR A 215 -6.92 9.38 -4.98
CA THR A 215 -5.76 9.55 -5.89
C THR A 215 -5.95 10.59 -7.01
N ALA A 216 -7.11 11.25 -7.10
CA ALA A 216 -7.45 12.17 -8.19
C ALA A 216 -6.74 13.54 -8.13
N VAL A 217 -5.80 13.78 -7.21
CA VAL A 217 -5.15 15.08 -6.97
C VAL A 217 -3.81 15.19 -7.70
N GLN A 218 -3.59 16.30 -8.42
CA GLN A 218 -2.36 16.52 -9.21
C GLN A 218 -1.07 16.58 -8.36
N VAL A 219 -1.15 17.18 -7.17
CA VAL A 219 -0.06 17.23 -6.18
C VAL A 219 -0.61 16.76 -4.84
N PRO A 220 -0.50 15.45 -4.53
CA PRO A 220 -1.02 14.94 -3.27
C PRO A 220 -0.18 15.43 -2.09
N ASP A 221 -0.84 15.85 -1.02
CA ASP A 221 -0.20 16.07 0.28
C ASP A 221 0.29 14.71 0.83
N LYS A 222 1.56 14.66 1.21
CA LYS A 222 2.21 13.48 1.77
C LYS A 222 2.65 13.66 3.22
N SER A 223 2.16 14.68 3.89
CA SER A 223 2.49 14.93 5.31
C SER A 223 2.14 13.73 6.18
N ASP A 224 0.99 13.10 5.92
CA ASP A 224 0.56 11.90 6.65
C ASP A 224 1.57 10.76 6.51
N LEU A 225 2.08 10.50 5.30
CA LEU A 225 3.10 9.47 5.08
C LEU A 225 4.35 9.68 5.94
N PHE A 226 4.84 10.92 6.04
CA PHE A 226 6.02 11.20 6.84
C PHE A 226 5.73 11.10 8.34
N ALA A 227 4.54 11.51 8.77
CA ALA A 227 4.08 11.31 10.13
C ALA A 227 3.97 9.81 10.47
N ASP A 228 3.47 8.98 9.54
CA ASP A 228 3.40 7.52 9.70
C ASP A 228 4.79 6.89 9.86
N ILE A 229 5.75 7.34 9.03
CA ILE A 229 7.13 6.86 9.12
C ILE A 229 7.75 7.20 10.47
N GLU A 230 7.57 8.44 10.97
CA GLU A 230 8.11 8.85 12.27
C GLU A 230 7.47 8.09 13.43
N GLU A 231 6.17 7.86 13.37
CA GLU A 231 5.47 7.07 14.39
C GLU A 231 5.94 5.60 14.37
N SER A 232 6.13 5.04 13.18
CA SER A 232 6.68 3.69 13.03
C SER A 232 8.11 3.58 13.58
N ILE A 233 8.97 4.57 13.29
CA ILE A 233 10.33 4.64 13.88
C ILE A 233 10.26 4.70 15.41
N ALA A 234 9.32 5.46 15.97
CA ALA A 234 9.15 5.55 17.41
C ALA A 234 8.70 4.23 18.05
N ARG A 235 7.80 3.48 17.38
CA ARG A 235 7.39 2.13 17.82
C ARG A 235 8.53 1.11 17.82
N HIS A 236 9.50 1.25 16.92
CA HIS A 236 10.68 0.41 16.79
C HIS A 236 11.92 1.07 17.43
N SER A 237 11.72 1.86 18.48
CA SER A 237 12.81 2.58 19.17
C SER A 237 13.89 1.62 19.65
N GLY A 238 15.15 1.91 19.30
CA GLY A 238 16.31 1.06 19.61
C GLY A 238 16.61 -0.01 18.55
N ASP A 239 15.81 -0.12 17.49
CA ASP A 239 16.07 -1.01 16.35
C ASP A 239 16.73 -0.22 15.20
N ASP A 240 18.07 -0.23 15.19
CA ASP A 240 18.87 0.48 14.18
C ASP A 240 18.64 -0.05 12.76
N ALA A 241 18.33 -1.34 12.61
CA ALA A 241 18.04 -1.93 11.31
C ALA A 241 16.71 -1.41 10.75
N PHE A 242 15.66 -1.39 11.58
CA PHE A 242 14.38 -0.80 11.18
C PHE A 242 14.51 0.71 10.91
N LEU A 243 15.22 1.44 11.73
CA LEU A 243 15.49 2.88 11.54
C LEU A 243 16.12 3.14 10.15
N ALA A 244 17.12 2.36 9.76
CA ALA A 244 17.77 2.51 8.46
C ALA A 244 16.82 2.20 7.28
N LEU A 245 15.95 1.20 7.40
CA LEU A 245 14.92 0.86 6.41
C LEU A 245 13.88 1.98 6.28
N ALA A 246 13.27 2.40 7.38
CA ALA A 246 12.24 3.43 7.41
C ALA A 246 12.78 4.78 6.92
N ASN A 247 14.01 5.14 7.32
CA ASN A 247 14.66 6.37 6.83
C ASN A 247 15.00 6.29 5.34
N THR A 248 15.36 5.11 4.82
CA THR A 248 15.55 4.90 3.38
C THR A 248 14.27 5.15 2.60
N MET A 249 13.13 4.68 3.12
CA MET A 249 11.81 4.97 2.55
C MET A 249 11.50 6.47 2.59
N ALA A 250 11.72 7.13 3.73
CA ALA A 250 11.51 8.58 3.90
C ALA A 250 12.31 9.39 2.86
N ILE A 251 13.60 9.13 2.72
CA ILE A 251 14.48 9.81 1.75
C ILE A 251 13.96 9.64 0.32
N GLN A 252 13.53 8.44 -0.06
CA GLN A 252 12.99 8.20 -1.39
C GLN A 252 11.67 8.91 -1.63
N CYS A 253 10.76 8.88 -0.66
CA CYS A 253 9.47 9.57 -0.75
C CYS A 253 9.67 11.08 -0.83
N LEU A 254 10.54 11.68 0.00
CA LEU A 254 10.94 13.08 -0.08
C LEU A 254 11.52 13.42 -1.45
N TRP A 255 12.48 12.63 -1.93
CA TRP A 255 13.07 12.82 -3.25
C TRP A 255 12.04 12.81 -4.38
N ARG A 256 11.12 11.85 -4.38
CA ARG A 256 10.05 11.77 -5.40
C ARG A 256 9.11 12.95 -5.30
N HIS A 257 8.72 13.34 -4.08
CA HIS A 257 7.81 14.44 -3.83
C HIS A 257 8.41 15.78 -4.25
N PHE A 258 9.61 16.12 -3.82
CA PHE A 258 10.29 17.34 -4.24
C PHE A 258 10.52 17.41 -5.76
N ARG A 259 10.80 16.27 -6.40
CA ARG A 259 10.90 16.22 -7.87
C ARG A 259 9.57 16.53 -8.56
N MET A 260 8.47 16.09 -7.99
CA MET A 260 7.13 16.40 -8.49
C MET A 260 6.83 17.89 -8.31
N LEU A 261 7.06 18.45 -7.13
CA LEU A 261 6.90 19.88 -6.87
C LEU A 261 7.67 20.75 -7.87
N CYS A 262 8.90 20.36 -8.24
CA CYS A 262 9.68 21.09 -9.25
C CYS A 262 9.08 21.03 -10.68
N ARG A 263 8.20 20.07 -10.97
CA ARG A 263 7.58 19.91 -12.28
C ARG A 263 6.28 20.68 -12.45
N VAL A 264 5.58 20.92 -11.34
CA VAL A 264 4.29 21.62 -11.34
C VAL A 264 4.54 23.11 -11.09
N PRO A 265 4.08 24.02 -11.96
CA PRO A 265 4.27 25.47 -11.78
C PRO A 265 3.71 25.94 -10.44
N GLY A 266 4.51 26.72 -9.69
CA GLY A 266 4.11 27.30 -8.40
C GLY A 266 4.05 26.33 -7.22
N ALA A 267 3.98 25.00 -7.45
CA ALA A 267 3.81 24.02 -6.38
C ALA A 267 5.01 23.97 -5.41
N TYR A 268 6.23 24.16 -5.93
CA TYR A 268 7.41 24.16 -5.07
C TYR A 268 7.41 25.33 -4.06
N GLU A 269 7.08 26.51 -4.50
CA GLU A 269 7.03 27.72 -3.69
C GLU A 269 5.95 27.63 -2.60
N GLN A 270 4.84 26.98 -2.93
CA GLN A 270 3.70 26.82 -2.02
C GLN A 270 3.89 25.70 -1.01
N GLU A 271 4.45 24.57 -1.42
CA GLU A 271 4.39 23.33 -0.65
C GLU A 271 5.75 22.90 -0.04
N ALA A 272 6.89 23.29 -0.64
CA ALA A 272 8.18 22.74 -0.25
C ALA A 272 8.55 22.99 1.23
N GLN A 273 8.13 24.12 1.80
CA GLN A 273 8.45 24.49 3.18
C GLN A 273 7.88 23.49 4.20
N ARG A 274 6.75 22.87 3.89
CA ARG A 274 6.09 21.86 4.72
C ARG A 274 6.96 20.63 4.94
N TYR A 275 7.82 20.29 3.97
CA TYR A 275 8.60 19.04 3.96
C TYR A 275 10.06 19.20 4.42
N TRP A 276 10.54 20.45 4.64
CA TRP A 276 11.91 20.65 5.12
C TRP A 276 12.19 20.00 6.48
N PRO A 277 11.30 20.07 7.49
CA PRO A 277 11.55 19.41 8.76
C PRO A 277 11.81 17.89 8.63
N TRP A 278 11.02 17.23 7.77
CA TRP A 278 11.20 15.79 7.49
C TRP A 278 12.54 15.50 6.82
N LEU A 279 12.98 16.36 5.91
CA LEU A 279 14.28 16.22 5.28
C LEU A 279 15.42 16.45 6.29
N ASP A 280 15.28 17.40 7.19
CA ASP A 280 16.27 17.67 8.24
C ASP A 280 16.41 16.50 9.22
N CYS A 281 15.33 15.81 9.56
CA CYS A 281 15.38 14.55 10.30
C CYS A 281 16.05 13.44 9.48
N ALA A 282 15.62 13.23 8.25
CA ALA A 282 16.09 12.13 7.42
C ALA A 282 17.61 12.17 7.13
N ARG A 283 18.19 13.37 6.96
CA ARG A 283 19.64 13.53 6.68
C ARG A 283 20.53 13.24 7.88
N GLN A 284 19.98 13.23 9.10
CA GLN A 284 20.72 12.96 10.33
C GLN A 284 20.72 11.48 10.72
N ARG A 285 19.95 10.65 10.02
CA ARG A 285 19.74 9.22 10.30
C ARG A 285 20.47 8.34 9.29
N PRO A 286 20.82 7.09 9.65
CA PRO A 286 21.36 6.12 8.72
C PRO A 286 20.34 5.77 7.61
N TYR A 287 20.84 5.40 6.43
CA TYR A 287 20.03 4.87 5.35
C TYR A 287 20.81 3.87 4.50
N LEU A 288 20.12 2.98 3.80
CA LEU A 288 20.72 1.88 3.04
C LEU A 288 21.22 2.37 1.66
N ALA A 289 22.36 3.04 1.66
CA ALA A 289 22.92 3.62 0.42
C ALA A 289 23.25 2.56 -0.63
N HIS A 290 23.57 1.32 -0.21
CA HIS A 290 23.96 0.22 -1.13
C HIS A 290 22.80 -0.21 -2.06
N LEU A 291 21.54 0.03 -1.68
CA LEU A 291 20.35 -0.25 -2.51
C LEU A 291 20.27 0.59 -3.79
N PHE A 292 21.13 1.58 -3.93
CA PHE A 292 21.07 2.52 -5.04
C PHE A 292 22.28 2.44 -5.95
N SER A 293 22.06 2.61 -7.25
CA SER A 293 23.15 2.74 -8.22
C SER A 293 24.09 3.89 -7.84
N PRO A 294 25.39 3.85 -8.22
CA PRO A 294 26.35 4.92 -7.90
C PRO A 294 25.85 6.33 -8.28
N ALA A 295 25.23 6.46 -9.45
CA ALA A 295 24.65 7.73 -9.91
C ALA A 295 23.49 8.21 -9.02
N LYS A 296 22.66 7.30 -8.50
CA LYS A 296 21.56 7.64 -7.58
C LYS A 296 22.09 7.98 -6.20
N ARG A 297 23.13 7.28 -5.71
CA ARG A 297 23.82 7.61 -4.46
C ARG A 297 24.39 9.04 -4.48
N LEU A 298 25.08 9.42 -5.57
CA LEU A 298 25.57 10.78 -5.73
C LEU A 298 24.44 11.81 -5.71
N LYS A 299 23.34 11.55 -6.41
CA LYS A 299 22.16 12.44 -6.41
C LYS A 299 21.56 12.57 -5.02
N PHE A 300 21.46 11.49 -4.24
CA PHE A 300 20.96 11.52 -2.87
C PHE A 300 21.93 12.27 -1.94
N ARG A 301 23.24 12.07 -2.07
CA ARG A 301 24.23 12.85 -1.31
C ARG A 301 24.06 14.36 -1.55
N LEU A 302 23.96 14.79 -2.79
CA LEU A 302 23.73 16.20 -3.14
C LEU A 302 22.40 16.71 -2.60
N PHE A 303 21.33 15.90 -2.75
CA PHE A 303 20.01 16.22 -2.21
C PHE A 303 20.01 16.41 -0.69
N LEU A 304 20.68 15.51 0.04
CA LEU A 304 20.74 15.58 1.50
C LEU A 304 21.68 16.67 2.00
N SER A 305 22.78 16.95 1.28
CA SER A 305 23.80 17.95 1.72
C SER A 305 23.41 19.39 1.39
N ILE A 306 22.88 19.64 0.20
CA ILE A 306 22.57 20.99 -0.32
C ILE A 306 21.17 21.06 -0.97
N PRO A 307 20.10 20.68 -0.26
CA PRO A 307 18.80 20.48 -0.86
C PRO A 307 18.23 21.71 -1.55
N LYS A 308 18.33 22.88 -0.94
CA LYS A 308 17.80 24.14 -1.51
C LYS A 308 18.47 24.49 -2.84
N THR A 309 19.81 24.43 -2.90
CA THR A 309 20.58 24.67 -4.12
C THR A 309 20.29 23.61 -5.18
N PHE A 310 20.25 22.34 -4.79
CA PHE A 310 19.94 21.24 -5.70
C PHE A 310 18.58 21.43 -6.39
N PHE A 311 17.54 21.82 -5.67
CA PHE A 311 16.22 22.05 -6.26
C PHE A 311 16.11 23.38 -7.00
N ALA A 312 16.86 24.42 -6.61
CA ALA A 312 16.93 25.67 -7.40
C ALA A 312 17.44 25.41 -8.82
N VAL A 313 18.56 24.69 -8.95
CA VAL A 313 19.11 24.28 -10.26
C VAL A 313 18.09 23.43 -11.04
N ARG A 314 17.42 22.50 -10.38
CA ARG A 314 16.44 21.62 -11.02
C ARG A 314 15.21 22.37 -11.53
N ARG A 315 14.71 23.35 -10.78
CA ARG A 315 13.59 24.21 -11.20
C ARG A 315 13.96 25.04 -12.43
N ALA A 316 15.14 25.67 -12.43
CA ALA A 316 15.64 26.39 -13.57
C ALA A 316 15.69 25.53 -14.85
N PHE A 317 16.17 24.29 -14.73
CA PHE A 317 16.19 23.33 -15.84
C PHE A 317 14.78 23.00 -16.38
N TYR A 318 13.77 22.82 -15.51
CA TYR A 318 12.40 22.57 -15.97
C TYR A 318 11.73 23.81 -16.53
N SER A 319 12.05 25.01 -16.06
CA SER A 319 11.57 26.26 -16.64
C SER A 319 12.07 26.46 -18.07
N LEU A 320 13.36 26.22 -18.31
CA LEU A 320 13.96 26.30 -19.66
C LEU A 320 13.32 25.26 -20.62
N LYS A 321 13.06 24.02 -20.18
CA LYS A 321 12.42 23.00 -21.02
C LYS A 321 10.96 23.30 -21.40
N ARG A 322 10.29 24.24 -20.75
CA ARG A 322 8.91 24.61 -21.06
C ARG A 322 8.84 25.78 -22.04
N GLN A 323 9.95 26.49 -22.28
CA GLN A 323 10.04 27.61 -23.23
C GLN A 323 10.41 27.12 -24.65
N HIS A 324 10.73 25.86 -24.78
CA HIS A 324 10.99 25.14 -26.03
C HIS A 324 10.01 23.95 -26.17
#